data_a1a974b046223ab5f2e47dbb776bfb20
#
_entry.id   a1a974b046223ab5f2e47dbb776bfb20
#
_cell.length_a   1.000
_cell.length_b   1.000
_cell.length_c   1.000
_cell.angle_alpha   90.00
_cell.angle_beta   90.00
_cell.angle_gamma   90.00
#
_symmetry.space_group_name_H-M   'P 1'
#
loop_
_entity.id
_entity.type
_entity.pdbx_description
1 polymer ?
#
loop_
_entity_poly.entity_id
_entity_poly.type
_entity_poly.pdbx_seq_one_letter_code
_entity_poly.pdbx_strand_id
1 'polypeptide(L)'
;MGKIKLCSLFIYYSVLLFAIIIMDNLEAPGIMLRIIYLFSFALPILMFFPQHFPAMLIAYMSVGTNHFAFTYFPYDMNYYPLLAALGIVFLKRSSVKSRPPQILLLFSVLILFVDIITNDRVESVFCSFLTLILLSVYLNYQSHNQKVFFVIMLCVMALAISFIYLTNYKDFLVIYSRVDSGVERGGWSDPNYLGCTVGMGVMAALVLLMNRATSNFFYRLLGILTVCISVIAMVLMASRGALLSLALGVFYLVLMSRTSKKNKIVVIACLIGFTLYLMNSSYVELLQYRLSTESNDGGNGRFWIWQFKLDAFFNSGTIFNFLFGYGYNGALYLGDRGYWAIHNDFVALLCDYGLVGLSLFLYMLYYPIKITNNENKVIVIALLLYLILCCCSLEPFSAGRLPFFGFYLFILCIAKSKSLNYKI
;
A
#
# COMPACT_ATOMS: atom_id res chain seq x y z
N MET A 1 -3.83 -28.32 2.36
CA MET A 1 -4.23 -27.60 3.58
C MET A 1 -5.76 -27.46 3.57
N GLY A 2 -6.46 -28.04 4.53
CA GLY A 2 -7.93 -28.07 4.51
C GLY A 2 -8.55 -26.71 4.77
N LYS A 3 -9.82 -26.52 4.32
CA LYS A 3 -10.61 -25.29 4.50
C LYS A 3 -10.64 -24.80 5.97
N ILE A 4 -10.59 -25.72 6.93
CA ILE A 4 -10.61 -25.43 8.37
C ILE A 4 -9.34 -24.65 8.81
N LYS A 5 -8.16 -24.98 8.27
CA LYS A 5 -6.91 -24.30 8.65
C LYS A 5 -6.82 -22.87 8.12
N LEU A 6 -7.42 -22.57 6.96
CA LEU A 6 -7.45 -21.21 6.40
C LEU A 6 -8.38 -20.31 7.23
N CYS A 7 -9.53 -20.85 7.65
CA CYS A 7 -10.49 -20.14 8.50
C CYS A 7 -9.93 -19.86 9.90
N SER A 8 -9.21 -20.81 10.49
CA SER A 8 -8.55 -20.62 11.80
C SER A 8 -7.44 -19.59 11.75
N LEU A 9 -6.67 -19.55 10.67
CA LEU A 9 -5.68 -18.51 10.43
C LEU A 9 -6.30 -17.13 10.33
N PHE A 10 -7.37 -17.01 9.56
CA PHE A 10 -8.12 -15.77 9.42
C PHE A 10 -8.64 -15.27 10.77
N ILE A 11 -9.29 -16.14 11.54
CA ILE A 11 -9.82 -15.81 12.86
C ILE A 11 -8.68 -15.37 13.78
N TYR A 12 -7.57 -16.10 13.81
CA TYR A 12 -6.41 -15.77 14.64
C TYR A 12 -5.88 -14.37 14.35
N TYR A 13 -5.65 -14.02 13.06
CA TYR A 13 -5.13 -12.69 12.72
C TYR A 13 -6.15 -11.57 12.93
N SER A 14 -7.42 -11.84 12.68
CA SER A 14 -8.47 -10.87 12.98
C SER A 14 -8.52 -10.58 14.48
N VAL A 15 -8.52 -11.62 15.33
CA VAL A 15 -8.48 -11.47 16.77
C VAL A 15 -7.22 -10.75 17.24
N LEU A 16 -6.06 -11.06 16.65
CA LEU A 16 -4.79 -10.42 16.98
C LEU A 16 -4.80 -8.93 16.63
N LEU A 17 -5.28 -8.56 15.44
CA LEU A 17 -5.41 -7.16 15.03
C LEU A 17 -6.38 -6.39 15.94
N PHE A 18 -7.53 -6.97 16.26
CA PHE A 18 -8.47 -6.37 17.20
C PHE A 18 -7.91 -6.26 18.62
N ALA A 19 -7.18 -7.27 19.11
CA ALA A 19 -6.54 -7.22 20.41
C ALA A 19 -5.49 -6.09 20.49
N ILE A 20 -4.70 -5.88 19.44
CA ILE A 20 -3.74 -4.78 19.35
C ILE A 20 -4.47 -3.43 19.43
N ILE A 21 -5.57 -3.26 18.67
CA ILE A 21 -6.37 -2.03 18.67
C ILE A 21 -6.97 -1.76 20.05
N ILE A 22 -7.51 -2.78 20.70
CA ILE A 22 -8.12 -2.66 22.05
C ILE A 22 -7.05 -2.28 23.07
N MET A 23 -5.87 -2.90 23.01
CA MET A 23 -4.79 -2.63 23.96
C MET A 23 -4.22 -1.23 23.84
N ASP A 24 -4.17 -0.66 22.63
CA ASP A 24 -3.76 0.71 22.42
C ASP A 24 -4.74 1.70 23.08
N ASN A 25 -6.04 1.45 22.93
CA ASN A 25 -7.06 2.27 23.57
C ASN A 25 -7.09 2.15 25.11
N LEU A 26 -6.44 1.14 25.69
CA LEU A 26 -6.35 0.93 27.14
C LEU A 26 -5.07 1.51 27.76
N GLU A 27 -4.29 2.29 27.02
CA GLU A 27 -3.00 2.87 27.46
C GLU A 27 -2.04 1.81 28.07
N ALA A 28 -2.02 0.62 27.52
CA ALA A 28 -1.18 -0.47 28.02
C ALA A 28 0.31 -0.07 28.03
N PRO A 29 1.11 -0.50 29.04
CA PRO A 29 2.51 -0.15 29.13
C PRO A 29 3.25 -0.47 27.82
N GLY A 30 4.02 0.49 27.28
CA GLY A 30 4.66 0.37 25.96
C GLY A 30 5.55 -0.89 25.80
N ILE A 31 6.13 -1.41 26.89
CA ILE A 31 6.93 -2.65 26.90
C ILE A 31 6.05 -3.89 26.65
N MET A 32 4.85 -3.92 27.19
CA MET A 32 3.90 -5.03 27.03
C MET A 32 3.37 -5.09 25.60
N LEU A 33 3.06 -3.96 25.01
CA LEU A 33 2.71 -3.84 23.59
C LEU A 33 3.85 -4.28 22.68
N ARG A 34 5.10 -3.94 22.98
CA ARG A 34 6.29 -4.40 22.24
C ARG A 34 6.41 -5.92 22.28
N ILE A 35 6.24 -6.53 23.45
CA ILE A 35 6.31 -7.98 23.62
C ILE A 35 5.20 -8.66 22.83
N ILE A 36 3.97 -8.18 22.94
CA ILE A 36 2.82 -8.72 22.19
C ILE A 36 3.04 -8.54 20.68
N TYR A 37 3.54 -7.40 20.26
CA TYR A 37 3.85 -7.14 18.88
C TYR A 37 4.92 -8.10 18.34
N LEU A 38 6.02 -8.29 19.05
CA LEU A 38 7.08 -9.26 18.70
C LEU A 38 6.59 -10.70 18.72
N PHE A 39 5.81 -11.09 19.74
CA PHE A 39 5.20 -12.42 19.80
C PHE A 39 4.20 -12.65 18.67
N SER A 40 3.39 -11.68 18.35
CA SER A 40 2.43 -11.78 17.25
C SER A 40 3.12 -11.87 15.88
N PHE A 41 4.33 -11.34 15.75
CA PHE A 41 5.19 -11.56 14.58
C PHE A 41 5.86 -12.93 14.59
N ALA A 42 6.42 -13.36 15.72
CA ALA A 42 7.17 -14.60 15.82
C ALA A 42 6.27 -15.85 15.75
N LEU A 43 5.09 -15.82 16.36
CA LEU A 43 4.15 -16.94 16.35
C LEU A 43 3.73 -17.38 14.94
N PRO A 44 3.39 -16.46 14.01
CA PRO A 44 3.11 -16.84 12.63
C PRO A 44 4.28 -17.53 11.93
N ILE A 45 5.51 -17.08 12.19
CA ILE A 45 6.72 -17.67 11.61
C ILE A 45 6.89 -19.12 12.09
N LEU A 46 6.63 -19.37 13.36
CA LEU A 46 6.80 -20.68 13.98
C LEU A 46 5.67 -21.65 13.67
N MET A 47 4.41 -21.17 13.57
CA MET A 47 3.22 -22.00 13.48
C MET A 47 2.71 -22.23 12.07
N PHE A 48 3.01 -21.34 11.08
CA PHE A 48 2.33 -21.38 9.79
C PHE A 48 3.26 -21.62 8.61
N PHE A 49 2.66 -22.09 7.51
CA PHE A 49 3.39 -22.31 6.28
C PHE A 49 3.94 -20.98 5.75
N PRO A 50 5.23 -20.91 5.40
CA PRO A 50 5.89 -19.69 4.95
C PRO A 50 5.23 -19.04 3.71
N GLN A 51 4.46 -19.82 2.95
CA GLN A 51 3.71 -19.34 1.79
C GLN A 51 2.61 -18.31 2.12
N HIS A 52 2.10 -18.27 3.35
CA HIS A 52 1.08 -17.32 3.80
C HIS A 52 1.67 -16.11 4.50
N PHE A 53 2.93 -16.20 4.89
CA PHE A 53 3.62 -15.17 5.63
C PHE A 53 3.67 -13.81 4.91
N PRO A 54 3.92 -13.72 3.57
CA PRO A 54 3.96 -12.44 2.89
C PRO A 54 2.68 -11.61 3.08
N ALA A 55 1.52 -12.25 2.87
CA ALA A 55 0.23 -11.55 3.00
C ALA A 55 -0.03 -11.08 4.44
N MET A 56 0.35 -11.89 5.41
CA MET A 56 0.19 -11.56 6.83
C MET A 56 1.10 -10.43 7.26
N LEU A 57 2.38 -10.51 6.90
CA LEU A 57 3.35 -9.49 7.24
C LEU A 57 2.90 -8.12 6.72
N ILE A 58 2.45 -8.07 5.47
CA ILE A 58 2.00 -6.84 4.84
C ILE A 58 0.77 -6.28 5.54
N ALA A 59 -0.26 -7.11 5.79
CA ALA A 59 -1.46 -6.66 6.48
C ALA A 59 -1.15 -6.15 7.89
N TYR A 60 -0.32 -6.88 8.61
CA TYR A 60 0.08 -6.57 9.97
C TYR A 60 0.91 -5.29 10.04
N MET A 61 1.93 -5.17 9.18
CA MET A 61 2.76 -3.97 9.10
C MET A 61 1.96 -2.74 8.67
N SER A 62 1.00 -2.90 7.77
CA SER A 62 0.16 -1.79 7.33
C SER A 62 -0.68 -1.22 8.46
N VAL A 63 -1.22 -2.06 9.33
CA VAL A 63 -1.96 -1.62 10.52
C VAL A 63 -0.99 -1.04 11.56
N GLY A 64 0.11 -1.74 11.84
CA GLY A 64 1.10 -1.33 12.82
C GLY A 64 1.81 -0.02 12.46
N THR A 65 2.26 0.14 11.21
CA THR A 65 2.95 1.38 10.76
C THR A 65 2.05 2.60 10.79
N ASN A 66 0.76 2.41 10.67
CA ASN A 66 -0.18 3.51 10.69
C ASN A 66 -0.64 3.90 12.08
N HIS A 67 -0.46 3.06 13.08
CA HIS A 67 -0.99 3.29 14.42
C HIS A 67 0.07 3.23 15.53
N PHE A 68 0.95 2.21 15.54
CA PHE A 68 1.86 1.95 16.65
C PHE A 68 3.31 2.37 16.42
N ALA A 69 3.69 2.60 15.19
CA ALA A 69 5.07 2.64 14.79
C ALA A 69 5.87 3.78 15.39
N PHE A 70 5.28 4.95 15.44
CA PHE A 70 6.01 6.14 15.83
C PHE A 70 6.19 6.28 17.35
N THR A 71 5.33 5.67 18.14
CA THR A 71 5.32 5.84 19.60
C THR A 71 6.21 4.84 20.34
N TYR A 72 6.38 3.62 19.80
CA TYR A 72 6.94 2.50 20.57
C TYR A 72 8.22 1.88 20.02
N PHE A 73 8.63 2.20 18.79
CA PHE A 73 9.85 1.68 18.19
C PHE A 73 10.84 2.79 17.87
N PRO A 74 12.04 2.80 18.51
CA PRO A 74 13.03 3.85 18.33
C PRO A 74 13.79 3.80 17.00
N TYR A 75 13.53 2.78 16.16
CA TYR A 75 14.25 2.56 14.91
C TYR A 75 13.27 2.53 13.74
N ASP A 76 13.81 2.77 12.54
CA ASP A 76 13.05 2.67 11.30
C ASP A 76 12.36 1.31 11.19
N MET A 77 11.04 1.36 11.00
CA MET A 77 10.15 0.19 11.00
C MET A 77 10.48 -0.84 9.92
N ASN A 78 11.19 -0.44 8.87
CA ASN A 78 11.48 -1.32 7.75
C ASN A 78 12.54 -2.39 8.09
N TYR A 79 13.31 -2.22 9.15
CA TYR A 79 14.27 -3.24 9.60
C TYR A 79 13.60 -4.46 10.21
N TYR A 80 12.49 -4.30 10.94
CA TYR A 80 11.82 -5.43 11.60
C TYR A 80 11.22 -6.43 10.60
N PRO A 81 10.50 -6.00 9.54
CA PRO A 81 10.03 -6.90 8.49
C PRO A 81 11.17 -7.61 7.78
N LEU A 82 12.29 -6.93 7.56
CA LEU A 82 13.48 -7.52 6.96
C LEU A 82 14.04 -8.64 7.84
N LEU A 83 14.21 -8.38 9.14
CA LEU A 83 14.68 -9.39 10.09
C LEU A 83 13.74 -10.59 10.16
N ALA A 84 12.43 -10.36 10.16
CA ALA A 84 11.43 -11.41 10.13
C ALA A 84 11.51 -12.23 8.82
N ALA A 85 11.65 -11.56 7.67
CA ALA A 85 11.80 -12.22 6.37
C ALA A 85 13.10 -13.05 6.30
N LEU A 86 14.22 -12.51 6.78
CA LEU A 86 15.50 -13.23 6.89
C LEU A 86 15.39 -14.46 7.80
N GLY A 87 14.74 -14.31 8.96
CA GLY A 87 14.49 -15.43 9.88
C GLY A 87 13.73 -16.57 9.21
N ILE A 88 12.70 -16.24 8.41
CA ILE A 88 11.93 -17.24 7.65
C ILE A 88 12.79 -17.91 6.59
N VAL A 89 13.57 -17.14 5.83
CA VAL A 89 14.47 -17.69 4.81
C VAL A 89 15.42 -18.68 5.44
N PHE A 90 15.99 -18.35 6.59
CA PHE A 90 16.89 -19.23 7.33
C PHE A 90 16.18 -20.51 7.82
N LEU A 91 15.04 -20.36 8.50
CA LEU A 91 14.34 -21.48 9.14
C LEU A 91 13.58 -22.39 8.15
N LYS A 92 13.15 -21.85 7.01
CA LYS A 92 12.28 -22.53 6.04
C LYS A 92 12.85 -22.57 4.62
N ARG A 93 14.17 -22.67 4.50
CA ARG A 93 14.88 -22.71 3.21
C ARG A 93 14.32 -23.77 2.24
N SER A 94 13.90 -24.92 2.74
CA SER A 94 13.30 -26.00 1.95
C SER A 94 11.93 -25.64 1.36
N SER A 95 11.30 -24.56 1.83
CA SER A 95 9.96 -24.12 1.39
C SER A 95 9.99 -23.05 0.31
N VAL A 96 11.16 -22.68 -0.21
CA VAL A 96 11.30 -21.75 -1.34
C VAL A 96 10.59 -22.33 -2.58
N LYS A 97 9.67 -21.55 -3.16
CA LYS A 97 8.79 -21.99 -4.26
C LYS A 97 9.06 -21.29 -5.59
N SER A 98 9.65 -20.11 -5.56
CA SER A 98 9.87 -19.30 -6.76
C SER A 98 11.21 -18.57 -6.72
N ARG A 99 11.66 -18.12 -7.90
CA ARG A 99 12.77 -17.17 -7.99
C ARG A 99 12.22 -15.75 -7.91
N PRO A 100 12.92 -14.82 -7.23
CA PRO A 100 12.51 -13.42 -7.22
C PRO A 100 12.54 -12.85 -8.64
N PRO A 101 11.70 -11.88 -8.95
CA PRO A 101 11.78 -11.15 -10.21
C PRO A 101 13.13 -10.43 -10.33
N GLN A 102 13.85 -10.65 -11.44
CA GLN A 102 15.18 -10.06 -11.67
C GLN A 102 15.16 -8.53 -11.58
N ILE A 103 14.06 -7.89 -11.99
CA ILE A 103 13.92 -6.44 -11.91
C ILE A 103 13.99 -5.91 -10.46
N LEU A 104 13.44 -6.66 -9.49
CA LEU A 104 13.54 -6.28 -8.08
C LEU A 104 14.98 -6.39 -7.57
N LEU A 105 15.71 -7.41 -8.01
CA LEU A 105 17.13 -7.57 -7.65
C LEU A 105 17.95 -6.42 -8.23
N LEU A 106 17.77 -6.10 -9.51
CA LEU A 106 18.49 -5.01 -10.18
C LEU A 106 18.21 -3.67 -9.49
N PHE A 107 16.95 -3.40 -9.15
CA PHE A 107 16.60 -2.16 -8.49
C PHE A 107 17.19 -2.10 -7.06
N SER A 108 17.14 -3.18 -6.30
CA SER A 108 17.75 -3.23 -4.97
C SER A 108 19.27 -3.02 -5.01
N VAL A 109 19.95 -3.60 -6.00
CA VAL A 109 21.39 -3.39 -6.19
C VAL A 109 21.68 -1.93 -6.53
N LEU A 110 20.86 -1.29 -7.38
CA LEU A 110 21.00 0.14 -7.69
C LEU A 110 20.83 0.99 -6.44
N ILE A 111 19.77 0.77 -5.67
CA ILE A 111 19.52 1.52 -4.42
C ILE A 111 20.72 1.39 -3.49
N LEU A 112 21.17 0.15 -3.23
CA LEU A 112 22.32 -0.10 -2.36
C LEU A 112 23.58 0.60 -2.86
N PHE A 113 23.86 0.53 -4.17
CA PHE A 113 25.02 1.16 -4.79
C PHE A 113 25.00 2.68 -4.62
N VAL A 114 23.85 3.30 -4.95
CA VAL A 114 23.71 4.76 -4.87
C VAL A 114 23.76 5.24 -3.43
N ASP A 115 23.03 4.59 -2.51
CA ASP A 115 22.98 5.00 -1.11
C ASP A 115 24.35 4.89 -0.42
N ILE A 116 25.15 3.85 -0.71
CA ILE A 116 26.50 3.73 -0.17
C ILE A 116 27.42 4.85 -0.66
N ILE A 117 27.31 5.23 -1.95
CA ILE A 117 28.17 6.28 -2.53
C ILE A 117 27.76 7.66 -2.04
N THR A 118 26.45 7.92 -1.88
CA THR A 118 25.95 9.26 -1.57
C THR A 118 25.76 9.54 -0.09
N ASN A 119 25.38 8.52 0.70
CA ASN A 119 24.96 8.67 2.10
C ASN A 119 25.83 7.88 3.09
N ASP A 120 26.79 7.09 2.64
CA ASP A 120 27.63 6.20 3.44
C ASP A 120 26.88 5.19 4.32
N ARG A 121 25.60 4.93 4.03
CA ARG A 121 24.74 4.03 4.82
C ARG A 121 23.65 3.37 3.98
N VAL A 122 23.13 2.25 4.50
CA VAL A 122 22.02 1.53 3.93
C VAL A 122 20.72 2.07 4.50
N GLU A 123 19.85 2.57 3.64
CA GLU A 123 18.62 3.21 4.04
C GLU A 123 17.40 2.26 4.10
N SER A 124 16.34 2.73 4.69
CA SER A 124 15.11 1.97 4.92
C SER A 124 14.43 1.48 3.63
N VAL A 125 14.60 2.23 2.55
CA VAL A 125 14.09 1.87 1.21
C VAL A 125 14.71 0.56 0.72
N PHE A 126 16.03 0.41 0.85
CA PHE A 126 16.71 -0.85 0.52
C PHE A 126 16.16 -2.02 1.33
N CYS A 127 15.92 -1.82 2.64
CA CYS A 127 15.33 -2.83 3.52
C CYS A 127 13.95 -3.26 3.05
N SER A 128 13.13 -2.33 2.56
CA SER A 128 11.80 -2.61 2.02
C SER A 128 11.87 -3.41 0.72
N PHE A 129 12.76 -3.05 -0.20
CA PHE A 129 12.99 -3.81 -1.44
C PHE A 129 13.54 -5.22 -1.14
N LEU A 130 14.50 -5.34 -0.23
CA LEU A 130 15.04 -6.64 0.17
C LEU A 130 13.97 -7.51 0.83
N THR A 131 13.12 -6.94 1.67
CA THR A 131 11.96 -7.62 2.26
C THR A 131 11.03 -8.14 1.15
N LEU A 132 10.70 -7.31 0.15
CA LEU A 132 9.88 -7.72 -0.97
C LEU A 132 10.50 -8.90 -1.75
N ILE A 133 11.79 -8.86 -2.01
CA ILE A 133 12.53 -9.93 -2.68
C ILE A 133 12.44 -11.23 -1.87
N LEU A 134 12.78 -11.17 -0.57
CA LEU A 134 12.76 -12.32 0.33
C LEU A 134 11.36 -12.93 0.45
N LEU A 135 10.31 -12.10 0.52
CA LEU A 135 8.94 -12.58 0.57
C LEU A 135 8.46 -13.18 -0.77
N SER A 136 8.96 -12.64 -1.89
CA SER A 136 8.56 -13.13 -3.22
C SER A 136 8.96 -14.58 -3.49
N VAL A 137 10.04 -15.07 -2.85
CA VAL A 137 10.50 -16.46 -3.05
C VAL A 137 9.59 -17.51 -2.41
N TYR A 138 8.76 -17.12 -1.44
CA TYR A 138 7.79 -18.02 -0.81
C TYR A 138 6.43 -18.04 -1.51
N LEU A 139 6.22 -17.17 -2.48
CA LEU A 139 4.96 -17.12 -3.19
C LEU A 139 4.83 -18.31 -4.15
N ASN A 140 3.83 -19.13 -3.91
CA ASN A 140 3.39 -20.12 -4.87
C ASN A 140 2.30 -19.53 -5.78
N TYR A 141 2.72 -18.91 -6.86
CA TYR A 141 1.83 -18.23 -7.83
C TYR A 141 0.76 -19.14 -8.44
N GLN A 142 0.91 -20.45 -8.30
CA GLN A 142 -0.09 -21.43 -8.77
C GLN A 142 -1.11 -21.79 -7.70
N SER A 143 -0.85 -21.50 -6.43
CA SER A 143 -1.74 -21.86 -5.34
C SER A 143 -2.95 -20.93 -5.25
N HIS A 144 -4.15 -21.45 -5.54
CA HIS A 144 -5.42 -20.74 -5.36
C HIS A 144 -5.61 -20.29 -3.91
N ASN A 145 -5.35 -21.18 -2.94
CA ASN A 145 -5.52 -20.87 -1.53
C ASN A 145 -4.64 -19.72 -1.05
N GLN A 146 -3.42 -19.62 -1.56
CA GLN A 146 -2.53 -18.51 -1.21
C GLN A 146 -3.04 -17.18 -1.74
N LYS A 147 -3.58 -17.14 -2.96
CA LYS A 147 -4.15 -15.92 -3.53
C LYS A 147 -5.38 -15.46 -2.77
N VAL A 148 -6.30 -16.39 -2.49
CA VAL A 148 -7.50 -16.10 -1.68
C VAL A 148 -7.10 -15.60 -0.31
N PHE A 149 -6.10 -16.21 0.33
CA PHE A 149 -5.59 -15.76 1.62
C PHE A 149 -5.00 -14.35 1.53
N PHE A 150 -4.25 -14.04 0.47
CA PHE A 150 -3.68 -12.71 0.27
C PHE A 150 -4.77 -11.64 0.14
N VAL A 151 -5.80 -11.92 -0.67
CA VAL A 151 -6.95 -11.02 -0.81
C VAL A 151 -7.67 -10.80 0.53
N ILE A 152 -7.91 -11.89 1.28
CA ILE A 152 -8.55 -11.81 2.59
C ILE A 152 -7.73 -10.93 3.54
N MET A 153 -6.42 -11.08 3.57
CA MET A 153 -5.56 -10.28 4.44
C MET A 153 -5.57 -8.79 4.06
N LEU A 154 -5.60 -8.46 2.78
CA LEU A 154 -5.77 -7.06 2.33
C LEU A 154 -7.15 -6.50 2.71
N CYS A 155 -8.22 -7.31 2.64
CA CYS A 155 -9.55 -6.91 3.10
C CYS A 155 -9.56 -6.64 4.61
N VAL A 156 -8.98 -7.54 5.41
CA VAL A 156 -8.88 -7.39 6.88
C VAL A 156 -8.06 -6.15 7.25
N MET A 157 -6.95 -5.91 6.57
CA MET A 157 -6.14 -4.71 6.73
C MET A 157 -6.98 -3.45 6.52
N ALA A 158 -7.71 -3.37 5.40
CA ALA A 158 -8.53 -2.21 5.09
C ALA A 158 -9.65 -1.99 6.11
N LEU A 159 -10.32 -3.08 6.54
CA LEU A 159 -11.35 -3.02 7.58
C LEU A 159 -10.78 -2.56 8.93
N ALA A 160 -9.62 -3.07 9.33
CA ALA A 160 -8.98 -2.70 10.59
C ALA A 160 -8.60 -1.21 10.59
N ILE A 161 -7.95 -0.71 9.53
CA ILE A 161 -7.60 0.70 9.39
C ILE A 161 -8.85 1.57 9.35
N SER A 162 -9.88 1.15 8.59
CA SER A 162 -11.15 1.89 8.51
C SER A 162 -11.85 1.96 9.87
N PHE A 163 -11.85 0.86 10.61
CA PHE A 163 -12.44 0.81 11.95
C PHE A 163 -11.70 1.74 12.92
N ILE A 164 -10.38 1.68 12.96
CA ILE A 164 -9.55 2.57 13.78
C ILE A 164 -9.86 4.04 13.44
N TYR A 165 -9.90 4.36 12.14
CA TYR A 165 -10.18 5.73 11.71
C TYR A 165 -11.59 6.19 12.11
N LEU A 166 -12.61 5.35 11.91
CA LEU A 166 -13.99 5.70 12.22
C LEU A 166 -14.24 5.85 13.72
N THR A 167 -13.60 5.04 14.58
CA THR A 167 -13.70 5.14 16.03
C THR A 167 -13.04 6.39 16.59
N ASN A 168 -11.97 6.86 15.96
CA ASN A 168 -11.22 8.03 16.38
C ASN A 168 -11.46 9.26 15.48
N TYR A 169 -12.56 9.27 14.73
CA TYR A 169 -12.83 10.30 13.72
C TYR A 169 -12.84 11.73 14.26
N LYS A 170 -13.36 11.93 15.49
CA LYS A 170 -13.40 13.25 16.12
C LYS A 170 -12.01 13.80 16.39
N ASP A 171 -11.07 12.95 16.79
CA ASP A 171 -9.69 13.32 17.07
C ASP A 171 -8.96 13.69 15.78
N PHE A 172 -9.25 12.98 14.69
CA PHE A 172 -8.74 13.31 13.36
C PHE A 172 -9.21 14.68 12.87
N LEU A 173 -10.47 15.04 13.08
CA LEU A 173 -10.99 16.36 12.69
C LEU A 173 -10.27 17.49 13.44
N VAL A 174 -10.00 17.31 14.73
CA VAL A 174 -9.27 18.29 15.55
C VAL A 174 -7.84 18.46 15.07
N ILE A 175 -7.16 17.37 14.68
CA ILE A 175 -5.79 17.41 14.16
C ILE A 175 -5.73 18.16 12.82
N TYR A 176 -6.72 17.97 11.96
CA TYR A 176 -6.76 18.64 10.65
C TYR A 176 -7.06 20.13 10.69
N SER A 177 -7.89 20.57 11.62
CA SER A 177 -8.17 22.00 11.81
C SER A 177 -6.98 22.77 12.43
N ARG A 178 -5.98 22.06 12.95
CA ARG A 178 -4.80 22.63 13.62
C ARG A 178 -3.51 22.61 12.78
N VAL A 179 -3.60 22.53 11.47
CA VAL A 179 -2.41 22.53 10.58
C VAL A 179 -1.51 23.77 10.82
N ASP A 180 -2.06 24.87 11.33
CA ASP A 180 -1.31 26.10 11.66
C ASP A 180 -0.70 26.13 13.07
N SER A 181 -0.94 25.15 13.94
CA SER A 181 -0.59 25.26 15.36
C SER A 181 0.70 24.57 15.80
N GLY A 182 1.48 23.97 14.90
CA GLY A 182 2.78 23.35 15.24
C GLY A 182 2.69 22.17 16.24
N VAL A 183 1.49 21.66 16.51
CA VAL A 183 1.30 20.51 17.39
C VAL A 183 1.79 19.26 16.67
N GLU A 184 2.78 18.58 17.27
CA GLU A 184 3.25 17.28 16.82
C GLU A 184 2.05 16.37 16.52
N ARG A 185 2.00 15.85 15.29
CA ARG A 185 0.98 14.89 14.86
C ARG A 185 1.12 13.66 15.73
N GLY A 186 0.28 13.50 16.73
CA GLY A 186 0.32 12.33 17.59
C GLY A 186 0.19 11.05 16.75
N GLY A 187 1.29 10.35 16.55
CA GLY A 187 1.44 8.98 16.09
C GLY A 187 0.67 8.46 14.85
N TRP A 188 -0.23 9.24 14.26
CA TRP A 188 -1.07 8.81 13.14
C TRP A 188 -0.45 9.15 11.79
N SER A 189 -0.53 8.20 10.88
CA SER A 189 -0.07 8.37 9.50
C SER A 189 -0.88 9.43 8.76
N ASP A 190 -0.27 10.07 7.78
CA ASP A 190 -0.94 10.98 6.85
C ASP A 190 -2.20 10.30 6.25
N PRO A 191 -3.40 10.92 6.33
CA PRO A 191 -4.63 10.34 5.79
C PRO A 191 -4.58 10.04 4.30
N ASN A 192 -3.69 10.68 3.55
CA ASN A 192 -3.49 10.33 2.15
C ASN A 192 -2.88 8.93 2.02
N TYR A 193 -1.89 8.59 2.85
CA TYR A 193 -1.32 7.24 2.90
C TYR A 193 -2.34 6.22 3.44
N LEU A 194 -3.10 6.58 4.49
CA LEU A 194 -4.18 5.74 5.02
C LEU A 194 -5.23 5.45 3.95
N GLY A 195 -5.72 6.50 3.27
CA GLY A 195 -6.70 6.37 2.21
C GLY A 195 -6.24 5.47 1.07
N CYS A 196 -4.98 5.64 0.61
CA CYS A 196 -4.41 4.75 -0.39
C CYS A 196 -4.25 3.31 0.12
N THR A 197 -3.84 3.09 1.38
CA THR A 197 -3.72 1.74 1.94
C THR A 197 -5.08 1.06 2.05
N VAL A 198 -6.10 1.77 2.51
CA VAL A 198 -7.48 1.28 2.57
C VAL A 198 -8.02 0.95 1.17
N GLY A 199 -7.77 1.82 0.20
CA GLY A 199 -8.17 1.59 -1.19
C GLY A 199 -7.55 0.34 -1.83
N MET A 200 -6.33 -0.07 -1.44
CA MET A 200 -5.76 -1.36 -1.84
C MET A 200 -6.63 -2.54 -1.42
N GLY A 201 -7.16 -2.49 -0.19
CA GLY A 201 -8.08 -3.52 0.30
C GLY A 201 -9.42 -3.50 -0.44
N VAL A 202 -9.93 -2.31 -0.81
CA VAL A 202 -11.14 -2.19 -1.65
C VAL A 202 -10.90 -2.82 -3.02
N MET A 203 -9.78 -2.54 -3.67
CA MET A 203 -9.42 -3.16 -4.94
C MET A 203 -9.28 -4.68 -4.83
N ALA A 204 -8.67 -5.18 -3.76
CA ALA A 204 -8.58 -6.61 -3.46
C ALA A 204 -9.96 -7.23 -3.21
N ALA A 205 -10.85 -6.55 -2.49
CA ALA A 205 -12.22 -6.99 -2.25
C ALA A 205 -13.03 -7.10 -3.55
N LEU A 206 -12.86 -6.16 -4.48
CA LEU A 206 -13.49 -6.24 -5.80
C LEU A 206 -13.00 -7.46 -6.59
N VAL A 207 -11.69 -7.76 -6.54
CA VAL A 207 -11.14 -8.99 -7.13
C VAL A 207 -11.77 -10.23 -6.50
N LEU A 208 -12.00 -10.23 -5.17
CA LEU A 208 -12.68 -11.33 -4.48
C LEU A 208 -14.13 -11.49 -4.93
N LEU A 209 -14.88 -10.40 -5.01
CA LEU A 209 -16.28 -10.39 -5.42
C LEU A 209 -16.49 -10.82 -6.88
N MET A 210 -15.56 -10.48 -7.75
CA MET A 210 -15.57 -10.89 -9.16
C MET A 210 -15.20 -12.36 -9.34
N ASN A 211 -14.55 -12.99 -8.37
CA ASN A 211 -14.12 -14.39 -8.48
C ASN A 211 -15.27 -15.35 -8.17
N ARG A 212 -15.87 -15.94 -9.20
CA ARG A 212 -16.96 -16.95 -9.06
C ARG A 212 -16.53 -18.23 -8.35
N ALA A 213 -15.24 -18.57 -8.34
CA ALA A 213 -14.73 -19.74 -7.65
C ALA A 213 -14.81 -19.60 -6.11
N THR A 214 -14.96 -18.39 -5.60
CA THR A 214 -15.23 -18.11 -4.19
C THR A 214 -16.74 -17.97 -3.94
N SER A 215 -17.51 -19.04 -4.23
CA SER A 215 -18.97 -19.06 -4.02
C SER A 215 -19.37 -19.06 -2.53
N ASN A 216 -18.41 -19.10 -1.61
CA ASN A 216 -18.66 -19.09 -0.18
C ASN A 216 -19.25 -17.74 0.24
N PHE A 217 -20.43 -17.80 0.85
CA PHE A 217 -21.16 -16.64 1.39
C PHE A 217 -20.27 -15.75 2.28
N PHE A 218 -19.43 -16.36 3.11
CA PHE A 218 -18.53 -15.63 4.01
C PHE A 218 -17.54 -14.71 3.27
N TYR A 219 -16.93 -15.21 2.19
CA TYR A 219 -15.99 -14.37 1.41
C TYR A 219 -16.69 -13.24 0.67
N ARG A 220 -17.92 -13.47 0.20
CA ARG A 220 -18.74 -12.42 -0.42
C ARG A 220 -19.11 -11.36 0.59
N LEU A 221 -19.57 -11.78 1.77
CA LEU A 221 -19.90 -10.86 2.86
C LEU A 221 -18.69 -10.02 3.27
N LEU A 222 -17.51 -10.64 3.44
CA LEU A 222 -16.26 -9.94 3.74
C LEU A 222 -15.94 -8.91 2.66
N GLY A 223 -16.03 -9.27 1.38
CA GLY A 223 -15.78 -8.36 0.28
C GLY A 223 -16.74 -7.16 0.26
N ILE A 224 -18.04 -7.39 0.46
CA ILE A 224 -19.06 -6.34 0.53
C ILE A 224 -18.80 -5.41 1.72
N LEU A 225 -18.58 -5.96 2.91
CA LEU A 225 -18.29 -5.18 4.12
C LEU A 225 -17.00 -4.33 3.93
N THR A 226 -15.97 -4.93 3.33
CA THR A 226 -14.73 -4.20 3.04
C THR A 226 -15.00 -3.02 2.11
N VAL A 227 -15.73 -3.21 1.02
CA VAL A 227 -16.04 -2.11 0.10
C VAL A 227 -16.84 -1.03 0.81
N CYS A 228 -17.95 -1.39 1.48
CA CYS A 228 -18.85 -0.41 2.09
C CYS A 228 -18.15 0.40 3.19
N ILE A 229 -17.55 -0.27 4.17
CA ILE A 229 -16.94 0.39 5.34
C ILE A 229 -15.70 1.20 4.92
N SER A 230 -14.87 0.62 4.05
CA SER A 230 -13.63 1.28 3.63
C SER A 230 -13.87 2.49 2.74
N VAL A 231 -14.87 2.47 1.86
CA VAL A 231 -15.21 3.64 1.04
C VAL A 231 -15.73 4.77 1.92
N ILE A 232 -16.57 4.49 2.93
CA ILE A 232 -17.02 5.49 3.91
C ILE A 232 -15.80 6.09 4.63
N ALA A 233 -14.90 5.26 5.15
CA ALA A 233 -13.70 5.74 5.81
C ALA A 233 -12.82 6.61 4.89
N MET A 234 -12.60 6.20 3.63
CA MET A 234 -11.83 6.98 2.66
C MET A 234 -12.43 8.35 2.36
N VAL A 235 -13.76 8.46 2.30
CA VAL A 235 -14.44 9.73 2.11
C VAL A 235 -14.22 10.65 3.31
N LEU A 236 -14.37 10.10 4.53
CA LEU A 236 -14.15 10.86 5.76
C LEU A 236 -12.67 11.26 5.95
N MET A 237 -11.72 10.47 5.44
CA MET A 237 -10.30 10.84 5.36
C MET A 237 -10.05 12.05 4.45
N ALA A 238 -11.02 12.41 3.60
CA ALA A 238 -10.94 13.52 2.65
C ALA A 238 -9.68 13.50 1.75
N SER A 239 -9.15 12.29 1.47
CA SER A 239 -7.98 12.11 0.61
C SER A 239 -8.37 12.08 -0.86
N ARG A 240 -8.24 13.24 -1.54
CA ARG A 240 -8.60 13.39 -2.97
C ARG A 240 -7.80 12.44 -3.86
N GLY A 241 -6.51 12.31 -3.61
CA GLY A 241 -5.64 11.42 -4.41
C GLY A 241 -6.05 9.95 -4.28
N ALA A 242 -6.35 9.47 -3.07
CA ALA A 242 -6.79 8.10 -2.85
C ALA A 242 -8.16 7.81 -3.48
N LEU A 243 -9.12 8.74 -3.32
CA LEU A 243 -10.46 8.60 -3.92
C LEU A 243 -10.41 8.60 -5.45
N LEU A 244 -9.63 9.50 -6.05
CA LEU A 244 -9.46 9.56 -7.51
C LEU A 244 -8.79 8.29 -8.04
N SER A 245 -7.74 7.81 -7.34
CA SER A 245 -7.05 6.57 -7.70
C SER A 245 -8.00 5.37 -7.67
N LEU A 246 -8.82 5.28 -6.61
CA LEU A 246 -9.83 4.23 -6.48
C LEU A 246 -10.89 4.32 -7.57
N ALA A 247 -11.44 5.52 -7.79
CA ALA A 247 -12.49 5.75 -8.78
C ALA A 247 -12.02 5.34 -10.19
N LEU A 248 -10.82 5.74 -10.61
CA LEU A 248 -10.27 5.40 -11.92
C LEU A 248 -9.92 3.92 -12.05
N GLY A 249 -9.35 3.30 -10.98
CA GLY A 249 -9.09 1.86 -10.96
C GLY A 249 -10.37 1.03 -11.09
N VAL A 250 -11.42 1.39 -10.34
CA VAL A 250 -12.74 0.73 -10.38
C VAL A 250 -13.43 0.98 -11.74
N PHE A 251 -13.40 2.20 -12.23
CA PHE A 251 -13.98 2.56 -13.53
C PHE A 251 -13.37 1.73 -14.66
N TYR A 252 -12.03 1.65 -14.71
CA TYR A 252 -11.37 0.80 -15.69
C TYR A 252 -11.75 -0.69 -15.54
N LEU A 253 -11.78 -1.19 -14.30
CA LEU A 253 -12.15 -2.57 -14.02
C LEU A 253 -13.58 -2.90 -14.50
N VAL A 254 -14.54 -1.99 -14.24
CA VAL A 254 -15.94 -2.15 -14.64
C VAL A 254 -16.08 -2.07 -16.17
N LEU A 255 -15.50 -1.06 -16.81
CA LEU A 255 -15.60 -0.88 -18.26
C LEU A 255 -15.03 -2.04 -19.04
N MET A 256 -13.83 -2.52 -18.65
CA MET A 256 -13.11 -3.56 -19.38
C MET A 256 -13.51 -4.98 -18.97
N SER A 257 -14.24 -5.15 -17.86
CA SER A 257 -14.77 -6.45 -17.48
C SER A 257 -15.78 -6.96 -18.52
N ARG A 258 -15.85 -8.29 -18.66
CA ARG A 258 -16.82 -8.96 -19.55
C ARG A 258 -18.23 -9.09 -18.93
N THR A 259 -18.56 -8.26 -17.95
CA THR A 259 -19.90 -8.23 -17.32
C THR A 259 -20.94 -7.66 -18.28
N SER A 260 -22.22 -7.99 -18.04
CA SER A 260 -23.31 -7.50 -18.89
C SER A 260 -23.41 -5.97 -18.90
N LYS A 261 -23.81 -5.38 -20.02
CA LYS A 261 -23.99 -3.93 -20.15
C LYS A 261 -24.91 -3.37 -19.04
N LYS A 262 -25.97 -4.10 -18.66
CA LYS A 262 -26.89 -3.72 -17.57
C LYS A 262 -26.14 -3.58 -16.23
N ASN A 263 -25.32 -4.55 -15.86
CA ASN A 263 -24.55 -4.50 -14.61
C ASN A 263 -23.54 -3.36 -14.60
N LYS A 264 -22.89 -3.06 -15.73
CA LYS A 264 -21.99 -1.91 -15.86
C LYS A 264 -22.73 -0.58 -15.61
N ILE A 265 -23.88 -0.40 -16.25
CA ILE A 265 -24.71 0.78 -16.07
C ILE A 265 -25.15 0.94 -14.62
N VAL A 266 -25.58 -0.16 -13.97
CA VAL A 266 -25.98 -0.13 -12.55
C VAL A 266 -24.80 0.30 -11.67
N VAL A 267 -23.62 -0.30 -11.85
CA VAL A 267 -22.43 0.07 -11.03
C VAL A 267 -22.05 1.53 -11.26
N ILE A 268 -22.05 2.00 -12.51
CA ILE A 268 -21.74 3.40 -12.84
C ILE A 268 -22.78 4.33 -12.22
N ALA A 269 -24.07 4.02 -12.34
CA ALA A 269 -25.16 4.80 -11.74
C ALA A 269 -25.06 4.82 -10.21
N CYS A 270 -24.72 3.69 -9.56
CA CYS A 270 -24.47 3.64 -8.12
C CYS A 270 -23.26 4.51 -7.72
N LEU A 271 -22.19 4.47 -8.49
CA LEU A 271 -21.01 5.32 -8.22
C LEU A 271 -21.35 6.80 -8.35
N ILE A 272 -22.08 7.20 -9.42
CA ILE A 272 -22.52 8.57 -9.61
C ILE A 272 -23.50 8.99 -8.50
N GLY A 273 -24.51 8.18 -8.21
CA GLY A 273 -25.49 8.45 -7.17
C GLY A 273 -24.86 8.58 -5.79
N PHE A 274 -23.89 7.72 -5.48
CA PHE A 274 -23.13 7.78 -4.24
C PHE A 274 -22.26 9.05 -4.18
N THR A 275 -21.61 9.42 -5.27
CA THR A 275 -20.81 10.66 -5.35
C THR A 275 -21.71 11.89 -5.14
N LEU A 276 -22.87 11.95 -5.80
CA LEU A 276 -23.82 13.04 -5.63
C LEU A 276 -24.40 13.10 -4.21
N TYR A 277 -24.72 11.94 -3.61
CA TYR A 277 -25.15 11.87 -2.21
C TYR A 277 -24.05 12.41 -1.28
N LEU A 278 -22.81 12.01 -1.48
CA LEU A 278 -21.71 12.51 -0.68
C LEU A 278 -21.53 14.01 -0.84
N MET A 279 -21.58 14.54 -2.06
CA MET A 279 -21.43 15.99 -2.30
C MET A 279 -22.49 16.86 -1.61
N ASN A 280 -23.66 16.29 -1.32
CA ASN A 280 -24.76 16.98 -0.63
C ASN A 280 -24.85 16.69 0.87
N SER A 281 -23.93 15.89 1.43
CA SER A 281 -23.95 15.53 2.84
C SER A 281 -23.02 16.43 3.65
N SER A 282 -23.41 16.76 4.89
CA SER A 282 -22.56 17.50 5.85
C SER A 282 -21.24 16.80 6.18
N TYR A 283 -21.17 15.48 5.97
CA TYR A 283 -19.93 14.71 6.15
C TYR A 283 -18.84 15.07 5.13
N VAL A 284 -19.18 15.79 4.07
CA VAL A 284 -18.25 16.19 2.99
C VAL A 284 -17.84 17.65 3.09
N GLU A 285 -18.29 18.38 4.10
CA GLU A 285 -17.93 19.80 4.29
C GLU A 285 -16.40 20.00 4.31
N LEU A 286 -15.66 19.09 4.98
CA LEU A 286 -14.22 19.13 4.98
C LEU A 286 -13.62 18.89 3.58
N LEU A 287 -14.19 17.95 2.80
CA LEU A 287 -13.76 17.70 1.43
C LEU A 287 -14.12 18.88 0.51
N GLN A 288 -15.32 19.45 0.67
CA GLN A 288 -15.77 20.63 -0.06
C GLN A 288 -14.93 21.86 0.29
N TYR A 289 -14.66 22.09 1.58
CA TYR A 289 -13.75 23.14 2.04
C TYR A 289 -12.36 23.00 1.41
N ARG A 290 -11.80 21.80 1.40
CA ARG A 290 -10.52 21.52 0.74
C ARG A 290 -10.57 21.70 -0.77
N LEU A 291 -11.68 21.36 -1.42
CA LEU A 291 -11.85 21.59 -2.86
C LEU A 291 -11.99 23.07 -3.20
N SER A 292 -12.59 23.89 -2.32
CA SER A 292 -12.82 25.30 -2.56
C SER A 292 -11.65 26.21 -2.17
N THR A 293 -10.97 25.93 -1.05
CA THR A 293 -9.89 26.77 -0.52
C THR A 293 -8.55 26.53 -1.20
N GLU A 294 -8.32 25.35 -1.74
CA GLU A 294 -7.03 24.98 -2.34
C GLU A 294 -7.04 25.12 -3.87
N SER A 295 -8.08 25.72 -4.45
CA SER A 295 -8.24 25.80 -5.91
C SER A 295 -7.32 26.80 -6.59
N ASN A 296 -6.66 27.69 -5.85
CA ASN A 296 -5.89 28.80 -6.46
C ASN A 296 -4.53 28.39 -7.05
N ASP A 297 -3.96 27.23 -6.69
CA ASP A 297 -2.70 26.73 -7.26
C ASP A 297 -2.78 25.33 -7.90
N GLY A 298 -4.00 24.79 -8.04
CA GLY A 298 -4.26 23.53 -8.77
C GLY A 298 -3.74 22.24 -8.11
N GLY A 299 -2.96 22.29 -7.04
CA GLY A 299 -2.33 21.09 -6.48
C GLY A 299 -1.73 21.24 -5.08
N ASN A 300 -2.16 22.17 -4.25
CA ASN A 300 -1.58 22.46 -2.93
C ASN A 300 -0.08 22.78 -2.98
N GLY A 301 0.36 23.56 -3.94
CA GLY A 301 1.79 23.84 -4.13
C GLY A 301 2.60 22.68 -4.70
N ARG A 302 2.00 21.51 -4.95
CA ARG A 302 2.75 20.32 -5.42
C ARG A 302 3.38 20.52 -6.78
N PHE A 303 2.66 21.13 -7.73
CA PHE A 303 3.21 21.41 -9.06
C PHE A 303 4.42 22.32 -8.97
N TRP A 304 4.38 23.34 -8.13
CA TRP A 304 5.50 24.21 -7.88
C TRP A 304 6.67 23.46 -7.22
N ILE A 305 6.41 22.59 -6.24
CA ILE A 305 7.44 21.73 -5.63
C ILE A 305 8.09 20.84 -6.67
N TRP A 306 7.28 20.18 -7.52
CA TRP A 306 7.81 19.31 -8.57
C TRP A 306 8.67 20.08 -9.57
N GLN A 307 8.18 21.22 -10.06
CA GLN A 307 8.95 22.08 -10.96
C GLN A 307 10.27 22.50 -10.33
N PHE A 308 10.22 23.02 -9.09
CA PHE A 308 11.42 23.44 -8.36
C PHE A 308 12.44 22.30 -8.20
N LYS A 309 11.99 21.10 -7.82
CA LYS A 309 12.88 19.93 -7.65
C LYS A 309 13.43 19.43 -8.97
N LEU A 310 12.65 19.43 -10.03
CA LEU A 310 13.10 19.07 -11.37
C LEU A 310 14.11 20.10 -11.92
N ASP A 311 13.84 21.39 -11.75
CA ASP A 311 14.77 22.45 -12.15
C ASP A 311 16.09 22.32 -11.40
N ALA A 312 16.05 22.07 -10.08
CA ALA A 312 17.25 21.82 -9.31
C ALA A 312 17.99 20.55 -9.76
N PHE A 313 17.27 19.46 -10.04
CA PHE A 313 17.85 18.21 -10.53
C PHE A 313 18.59 18.37 -11.86
N PHE A 314 17.99 19.08 -12.81
CA PHE A 314 18.59 19.27 -14.15
C PHE A 314 19.72 20.30 -14.19
N ASN A 315 19.72 21.27 -13.26
CA ASN A 315 20.66 22.39 -13.31
C ASN A 315 21.85 22.28 -12.34
N SER A 316 21.78 21.46 -11.30
CA SER A 316 22.79 21.41 -10.23
C SER A 316 23.66 20.16 -10.21
N GLY A 317 23.37 19.17 -11.05
CA GLY A 317 23.97 17.86 -10.96
C GLY A 317 25.13 17.60 -11.92
N THR A 318 26.01 16.70 -11.53
CA THR A 318 26.98 16.05 -12.42
C THR A 318 26.29 15.03 -13.32
N ILE A 319 27.01 14.51 -14.34
CA ILE A 319 26.50 13.37 -15.14
C ILE A 319 26.17 12.17 -14.25
N PHE A 320 26.93 11.95 -13.19
CA PHE A 320 26.67 10.88 -12.22
C PHE A 320 25.31 11.10 -11.55
N ASN A 321 25.04 12.29 -11.01
CA ASN A 321 23.77 12.61 -10.38
C ASN A 321 22.57 12.51 -11.35
N PHE A 322 22.76 12.90 -12.60
CA PHE A 322 21.75 12.77 -13.64
C PHE A 322 21.39 11.29 -13.91
N LEU A 323 22.39 10.41 -13.94
CA LEU A 323 22.17 8.97 -14.20
C LEU A 323 21.69 8.22 -12.96
N PHE A 324 22.26 8.50 -11.78
CA PHE A 324 22.12 7.70 -10.56
C PHE A 324 21.47 8.45 -9.39
N GLY A 325 21.22 9.75 -9.52
CA GLY A 325 20.55 10.55 -8.48
C GLY A 325 21.47 10.99 -7.34
N TYR A 326 20.81 11.41 -6.25
CA TYR A 326 21.45 11.98 -5.06
C TYR A 326 21.36 11.05 -3.83
N GLY A 327 20.86 9.82 -4.00
CA GLY A 327 20.63 8.87 -2.92
C GLY A 327 19.29 9.09 -2.21
N TYR A 328 19.00 8.23 -1.25
CA TYR A 328 17.75 8.27 -0.48
C TYR A 328 17.50 9.64 0.15
N ASN A 329 16.30 10.15 0.01
CA ASN A 329 15.92 11.50 0.41
C ASN A 329 16.71 12.62 -0.30
N GLY A 330 17.50 12.32 -1.33
CA GLY A 330 18.20 13.33 -2.13
C GLY A 330 17.24 14.38 -2.67
N ALA A 331 16.06 13.95 -3.05
CA ALA A 331 14.97 14.82 -3.46
C ALA A 331 14.53 15.85 -2.40
N LEU A 332 14.59 15.52 -1.11
CA LEU A 332 14.24 16.44 -0.02
C LEU A 332 15.25 17.56 0.14
N TYR A 333 16.54 17.25 -0.08
CA TYR A 333 17.65 18.18 0.13
C TYR A 333 17.99 18.97 -1.14
N LEU A 334 17.51 18.53 -2.30
CA LEU A 334 17.81 19.16 -3.57
C LEU A 334 17.18 20.56 -3.64
N GLY A 335 18.04 21.58 -3.80
CA GLY A 335 17.67 23.00 -3.80
C GLY A 335 17.61 23.63 -2.40
N ASP A 336 17.94 24.90 -2.29
CA ASP A 336 18.20 25.63 -1.01
C ASP A 336 16.96 25.93 -0.14
N ARG A 337 15.76 25.43 -0.48
CA ARG A 337 14.50 25.85 0.15
C ARG A 337 13.84 24.82 1.07
N GLY A 338 14.61 23.98 1.77
CA GLY A 338 14.08 23.20 2.90
C GLY A 338 13.39 21.89 2.55
N TYR A 339 12.99 21.17 3.60
CA TYR A 339 12.44 19.81 3.61
C TYR A 339 10.98 19.78 3.14
N TRP A 340 10.74 19.70 1.83
CA TRP A 340 9.39 19.54 1.32
C TRP A 340 9.21 18.16 0.72
N ALA A 341 8.25 17.39 1.30
CA ALA A 341 7.85 16.12 0.75
C ALA A 341 7.31 16.31 -0.67
N ILE A 342 7.81 15.51 -1.62
CA ILE A 342 7.50 15.66 -3.05
C ILE A 342 6.10 15.17 -3.36
N HIS A 343 5.60 14.18 -2.59
CA HIS A 343 4.30 13.55 -2.84
C HIS A 343 4.12 13.06 -4.29
N ASN A 344 5.18 12.53 -4.88
CA ASN A 344 5.18 11.93 -6.21
C ASN A 344 6.39 11.01 -6.37
N ASP A 345 6.18 9.69 -6.42
CA ASP A 345 7.27 8.71 -6.56
C ASP A 345 8.10 8.90 -7.82
N PHE A 346 7.49 9.34 -8.93
CA PHE A 346 8.23 9.47 -10.19
C PHE A 346 9.26 10.60 -10.10
N VAL A 347 8.89 11.73 -9.50
CA VAL A 347 9.79 12.84 -9.27
C VAL A 347 10.81 12.50 -8.18
N ALA A 348 10.36 11.89 -7.07
CA ALA A 348 11.23 11.49 -5.97
C ALA A 348 12.30 10.49 -6.45
N LEU A 349 11.90 9.40 -7.12
CA LEU A 349 12.83 8.38 -7.61
C LEU A 349 13.78 8.90 -8.70
N LEU A 350 13.33 9.87 -9.52
CA LEU A 350 14.23 10.55 -10.46
C LEU A 350 15.31 11.34 -9.72
N CYS A 351 14.94 12.10 -8.70
CA CYS A 351 15.89 12.86 -7.90
C CYS A 351 16.79 11.94 -7.04
N ASP A 352 16.21 10.91 -6.42
CA ASP A 352 16.95 10.03 -5.52
C ASP A 352 17.88 9.06 -6.27
N TYR A 353 17.40 8.44 -7.38
CA TYR A 353 18.12 7.37 -8.09
C TYR A 353 18.32 7.63 -9.59
N GLY A 354 18.09 8.85 -10.06
CA GLY A 354 18.38 9.32 -11.41
C GLY A 354 17.53 8.65 -12.50
N LEU A 355 17.95 8.85 -13.75
CA LEU A 355 17.27 8.24 -14.90
C LEU A 355 17.29 6.71 -14.86
N VAL A 356 18.35 6.10 -14.35
CA VAL A 356 18.45 4.64 -14.23
C VAL A 356 17.43 4.13 -13.23
N GLY A 357 17.30 4.78 -12.05
CA GLY A 357 16.31 4.41 -11.04
C GLY A 357 14.87 4.56 -11.53
N LEU A 358 14.55 5.70 -12.14
CA LEU A 358 13.23 5.93 -12.74
C LEU A 358 12.92 4.88 -13.84
N SER A 359 13.88 4.57 -14.71
CA SER A 359 13.69 3.58 -15.78
C SER A 359 13.42 2.18 -15.23
N LEU A 360 14.14 1.77 -14.17
CA LEU A 360 13.92 0.49 -13.51
C LEU A 360 12.55 0.47 -12.80
N PHE A 361 12.14 1.57 -12.19
CA PHE A 361 10.81 1.69 -11.56
C PHE A 361 9.69 1.57 -12.58
N LEU A 362 9.79 2.28 -13.71
CA LEU A 362 8.82 2.16 -14.80
C LEU A 362 8.76 0.74 -15.36
N TYR A 363 9.93 0.09 -15.51
CA TYR A 363 9.95 -1.32 -15.92
C TYR A 363 9.37 -2.24 -14.85
N MET A 364 9.58 -1.96 -13.58
CA MET A 364 8.96 -2.68 -12.45
C MET A 364 7.42 -2.60 -12.55
N LEU A 365 6.87 -1.42 -12.79
CA LEU A 365 5.43 -1.23 -12.98
C LEU A 365 4.90 -1.92 -14.26
N TYR A 366 5.68 -1.96 -15.32
CA TYR A 366 5.31 -2.64 -16.58
C TYR A 366 5.41 -4.17 -16.47
N TYR A 367 6.30 -4.70 -15.63
CA TYR A 367 6.61 -6.14 -15.57
C TYR A 367 5.39 -7.03 -15.32
N PRO A 368 4.42 -6.72 -14.42
CA PRO A 368 3.21 -7.51 -14.24
C PRO A 368 2.36 -7.60 -15.51
N ILE A 369 2.31 -6.54 -16.32
CA ILE A 369 1.56 -6.55 -17.61
C ILE A 369 2.23 -7.50 -18.59
N LYS A 370 3.56 -7.50 -18.64
CA LYS A 370 4.35 -8.37 -19.54
C LYS A 370 4.16 -9.86 -19.25
N ILE A 371 4.03 -10.23 -17.97
CA ILE A 371 3.95 -11.64 -17.55
C ILE A 371 2.52 -12.17 -17.40
N THR A 372 1.52 -11.28 -17.46
CA THR A 372 0.13 -11.67 -17.25
C THR A 372 -0.47 -12.33 -18.50
N ASN A 373 -1.36 -13.30 -18.28
CA ASN A 373 -2.17 -13.87 -19.35
C ASN A 373 -3.36 -12.95 -19.70
N ASN A 374 -3.99 -13.19 -20.87
CA ASN A 374 -5.10 -12.37 -21.34
C ASN A 374 -6.32 -12.37 -20.40
N GLU A 375 -6.53 -13.43 -19.63
CA GLU A 375 -7.68 -13.55 -18.72
C GLU A 375 -7.54 -12.63 -17.48
N ASN A 376 -6.33 -12.48 -16.96
CA ASN A 376 -6.06 -11.65 -15.79
C ASN A 376 -5.70 -10.20 -16.16
N LYS A 377 -5.47 -9.92 -17.45
CA LYS A 377 -4.92 -8.65 -17.93
C LYS A 377 -5.71 -7.44 -17.47
N VAL A 378 -7.04 -7.51 -17.55
CA VAL A 378 -7.92 -6.41 -17.13
C VAL A 378 -7.75 -6.11 -15.63
N ILE A 379 -7.69 -7.15 -14.81
CA ILE A 379 -7.53 -7.00 -13.35
C ILE A 379 -6.15 -6.44 -13.03
N VAL A 380 -5.10 -6.99 -13.63
CA VAL A 380 -3.72 -6.55 -13.40
C VAL A 380 -3.57 -5.07 -13.79
N ILE A 381 -4.14 -4.64 -14.92
CA ILE A 381 -4.09 -3.24 -15.35
C ILE A 381 -4.89 -2.35 -14.39
N ALA A 382 -6.08 -2.78 -13.93
CA ALA A 382 -6.87 -2.01 -12.97
C ALA A 382 -6.11 -1.80 -11.63
N LEU A 383 -5.48 -2.85 -11.11
CA LEU A 383 -4.69 -2.80 -9.88
C LEU A 383 -3.44 -1.93 -10.05
N LEU A 384 -2.77 -2.03 -11.20
CA LEU A 384 -1.61 -1.19 -11.53
C LEU A 384 -2.01 0.27 -11.73
N LEU A 385 -3.12 0.53 -12.41
CA LEU A 385 -3.63 1.90 -12.59
C LEU A 385 -3.89 2.55 -11.23
N TYR A 386 -4.55 1.83 -10.32
CA TYR A 386 -4.72 2.28 -8.95
C TYR A 386 -3.37 2.60 -8.27
N LEU A 387 -2.41 1.69 -8.33
CA LEU A 387 -1.08 1.85 -7.72
C LEU A 387 -0.32 3.05 -8.32
N ILE A 388 -0.30 3.17 -9.65
CA ILE A 388 0.37 4.28 -10.37
C ILE A 388 -0.22 5.63 -9.95
N LEU A 389 -1.54 5.72 -9.85
CA LEU A 389 -2.20 6.96 -9.43
C LEU A 389 -1.91 7.30 -7.96
N CYS A 390 -1.77 6.30 -7.08
CA CYS A 390 -1.25 6.52 -5.73
C CYS A 390 0.18 7.08 -5.76
N CYS A 391 1.06 6.54 -6.61
CA CYS A 391 2.44 7.02 -6.80
C CYS A 391 2.52 8.44 -7.40
N CYS A 392 1.51 8.87 -8.17
CA CYS A 392 1.41 10.25 -8.65
C CYS A 392 1.01 11.26 -7.56
N SER A 393 0.37 10.80 -6.49
CA SER A 393 -0.15 11.65 -5.41
C SER A 393 0.60 11.52 -4.09
N LEU A 394 1.49 10.53 -3.98
CA LEU A 394 2.31 10.18 -2.83
C LEU A 394 3.68 9.65 -3.28
N GLU A 395 4.55 9.38 -2.34
CA GLU A 395 5.88 8.80 -2.55
C GLU A 395 6.06 7.46 -1.79
N PRO A 396 5.21 6.45 -2.05
CA PRO A 396 5.21 5.25 -1.24
C PRO A 396 6.43 4.35 -1.46
N PHE A 397 7.00 4.30 -2.66
CA PHE A 397 8.16 3.47 -2.97
C PHE A 397 9.46 4.17 -2.57
N SER A 398 9.62 5.45 -2.86
CA SER A 398 10.79 6.23 -2.43
C SER A 398 10.86 6.38 -0.92
N ALA A 399 9.72 6.49 -0.23
CA ALA A 399 9.64 6.49 1.22
C ALA A 399 9.65 5.08 1.86
N GLY A 400 9.83 4.00 1.08
CA GLY A 400 9.91 2.63 1.60
C GLY A 400 8.66 2.09 2.28
N ARG A 401 7.44 2.54 1.90
CA ARG A 401 6.19 2.17 2.56
C ARG A 401 5.75 0.74 2.22
N LEU A 402 5.98 -0.19 3.11
CA LEU A 402 5.72 -1.63 2.95
C LEU A 402 4.32 -2.02 2.45
N PRO A 403 3.20 -1.34 2.80
CA PRO A 403 1.89 -1.67 2.24
C PRO A 403 1.87 -1.66 0.71
N PHE A 404 2.55 -0.71 0.09
CA PHE A 404 2.59 -0.56 -1.37
C PHE A 404 3.45 -1.64 -2.03
N PHE A 405 4.57 -2.01 -1.41
CA PHE A 405 5.37 -3.16 -1.81
C PHE A 405 4.56 -4.45 -1.75
N GLY A 406 3.77 -4.59 -0.69
CA GLY A 406 2.87 -5.71 -0.54
C GLY A 406 1.76 -5.77 -1.58
N PHE A 407 1.18 -4.64 -1.89
CA PHE A 407 0.18 -4.57 -2.94
C PHE A 407 0.78 -4.88 -4.31
N TYR A 408 2.00 -4.41 -4.60
CA TYR A 408 2.73 -4.80 -5.80
C TYR A 408 2.98 -6.32 -5.86
N LEU A 409 3.34 -6.95 -4.72
CA LEU A 409 3.49 -8.40 -4.62
C LEU A 409 2.17 -9.14 -4.89
N PHE A 410 1.05 -8.60 -4.41
CA PHE A 410 -0.28 -9.10 -4.73
C PHE A 410 -0.57 -9.02 -6.25
N ILE A 411 -0.25 -7.90 -6.90
CA ILE A 411 -0.38 -7.73 -8.35
C ILE A 411 0.43 -8.80 -9.10
N LEU A 412 1.68 -9.06 -8.68
CA LEU A 412 2.50 -10.13 -9.25
C LEU A 412 1.87 -11.52 -9.06
N CYS A 413 1.23 -11.78 -7.91
CA CYS A 413 0.51 -13.03 -7.68
C CYS A 413 -0.63 -13.23 -8.68
N ILE A 414 -1.39 -12.16 -8.94
CA ILE A 414 -2.48 -12.20 -9.92
C ILE A 414 -1.92 -12.37 -11.34
N ALA A 415 -0.88 -11.62 -11.70
CA ALA A 415 -0.27 -11.64 -13.03
C ALA A 415 0.30 -13.02 -13.42
N LYS A 416 1.00 -13.68 -12.49
CA LYS A 416 1.60 -15.03 -12.73
C LYS A 416 0.60 -16.17 -12.57
N SER A 417 -0.64 -15.93 -12.17
CA SER A 417 -1.61 -17.00 -11.98
C SER A 417 -2.06 -17.58 -13.32
N LYS A 418 -2.07 -18.91 -13.43
CA LYS A 418 -2.89 -19.59 -14.43
C LYS A 418 -4.34 -19.27 -14.10
N SER A 419 -5.13 -18.85 -15.06
CA SER A 419 -6.48 -18.34 -14.93
C SER A 419 -7.08 -18.40 -13.51
N LEU A 420 -7.41 -17.27 -12.97
CA LEU A 420 -8.35 -17.19 -11.86
C LEU A 420 -9.69 -17.62 -12.46
N ASN A 421 -10.06 -18.88 -12.66
CA ASN A 421 -11.27 -19.36 -13.31
C ASN A 421 -12.44 -18.36 -13.31
N TYR A 422 -12.18 -17.18 -13.84
CA TYR A 422 -13.19 -16.18 -14.11
C TYR A 422 -13.90 -16.63 -15.38
N LYS A 423 -14.90 -17.46 -15.25
CA LYS A 423 -15.98 -17.42 -16.23
C LYS A 423 -16.69 -16.08 -16.01
N ILE A 424 -16.11 -15.06 -16.59
CA ILE A 424 -16.74 -13.74 -16.73
C ILE A 424 -17.75 -13.84 -17.86
#